data_da2b06fcc3998415cf87295cb8e67c48
#
_entry.id   da2b06fcc3998415cf87295cb8e67c48
#
_cell.length_a   1.000
_cell.length_b   1.000
_cell.length_c   1.000
_cell.angle_alpha   90.00
_cell.angle_beta   90.00
_cell.angle_gamma   90.00
#
_symmetry.space_group_name_H-M   'P 1'
#
loop_
_entity.id
_entity.type
_entity.pdbx_description
1 polymer ?
#
loop_
_entity_poly.entity_id
_entity_poly.type
_entity_poly.pdbx_seq_one_letter_code
_entity_poly.pdbx_strand_id
1 'polypeptide(L)' 'MEKEEFASYIKDYVKGILKYKPDAVYVEGELFIVYPVIRVLHKKHIPVYIKHQNGVVAI' A
#
# COMPACT_ATOMS: atom_id res chain seq x y z
N MET A 1 -4.83 -13.77 -13.03
CA MET A 1 -5.86 -12.99 -12.30
C MET A 1 -6.47 -11.94 -13.22
N GLU A 2 -7.76 -11.89 -13.27
CA GLU A 2 -8.46 -10.90 -14.05
C GLU A 2 -8.15 -9.49 -13.51
N LYS A 3 -8.15 -8.51 -14.42
CA LYS A 3 -7.88 -7.13 -14.05
C LYS A 3 -8.84 -6.64 -12.94
N GLU A 4 -10.12 -7.00 -13.08
CA GLU A 4 -11.12 -6.60 -12.10
C GLU A 4 -10.92 -7.27 -10.76
N GLU A 5 -10.51 -8.54 -10.77
CA GLU A 5 -10.22 -9.27 -9.54
C GLU A 5 -9.01 -8.68 -8.84
N PHE A 6 -7.99 -8.29 -9.62
CA PHE A 6 -6.81 -7.67 -9.06
C PHE A 6 -7.14 -6.32 -8.43
N ALA A 7 -7.90 -5.50 -9.13
CA ALA A 7 -8.31 -4.19 -8.60
C ALA A 7 -9.12 -4.35 -7.31
N SER A 8 -10.00 -5.34 -7.26
CA SER A 8 -10.79 -5.62 -6.07
C SER A 8 -9.90 -6.09 -4.92
N TYR A 9 -8.90 -6.92 -5.22
CA TYR A 9 -7.95 -7.39 -4.23
C TYR A 9 -7.21 -6.22 -3.58
N ILE A 10 -6.69 -5.30 -4.40
CA ILE A 10 -5.96 -4.13 -3.90
C ILE A 10 -6.87 -3.25 -3.06
N LYS A 11 -8.09 -3.03 -3.53
CA LYS A 11 -9.06 -2.21 -2.82
C LYS A 11 -9.37 -2.79 -1.44
N ASP A 12 -9.58 -4.10 -1.36
CA ASP A 12 -9.87 -4.76 -0.09
C ASP A 12 -8.67 -4.75 0.83
N TYR A 13 -7.48 -4.90 0.27
CA TYR A 13 -6.23 -4.84 1.03
C TYR A 13 -6.09 -3.48 1.71
N VAL A 14 -6.28 -2.41 0.95
CA VAL A 14 -6.17 -1.05 1.48
C VAL A 14 -7.28 -0.77 2.47
N LYS A 15 -8.48 -1.24 2.19
CA LYS A 15 -9.61 -1.05 3.11
C LYS A 15 -9.32 -1.68 4.47
N GLY A 16 -8.68 -2.85 4.48
CA GLY A 16 -8.28 -3.50 5.72
C GLY A 16 -7.26 -2.67 6.50
N ILE A 17 -6.31 -2.05 5.78
CA ILE A 17 -5.32 -1.17 6.40
C ILE A 17 -5.99 0.06 7.01
N LEU A 18 -6.87 0.70 6.25
CA LEU A 18 -7.55 1.93 6.67
C LEU A 18 -8.46 1.72 7.88
N LYS A 19 -8.90 0.50 8.09
CA LYS A 19 -9.73 0.15 9.24
C LYS A 19 -9.04 0.50 10.55
N TYR A 20 -7.72 0.42 10.59
CA TYR A 20 -6.94 0.72 11.79
C TYR A 20 -6.62 2.20 11.95
N LYS A 21 -7.01 3.03 10.98
CA LYS A 21 -6.76 4.48 11.00
C LYS A 21 -5.29 4.82 11.26
N PRO A 22 -4.37 4.27 10.46
CA PRO A 22 -2.94 4.48 10.72
C PRO A 22 -2.49 5.90 10.38
N ASP A 23 -1.51 6.39 11.11
CA ASP A 23 -0.87 7.66 10.81
C ASP A 23 0.16 7.51 9.69
N ALA A 24 0.68 6.30 9.51
CA ALA A 24 1.64 5.96 8.47
C ALA A 24 1.55 4.46 8.23
N VAL A 25 1.98 4.04 7.03
CA VAL A 25 1.92 2.63 6.65
C VAL A 25 3.28 2.18 6.12
N TYR A 26 3.74 1.05 6.58
CA TYR A 26 4.92 0.38 6.04
C TYR A 26 4.46 -0.73 5.11
N VAL A 27 4.95 -0.72 3.87
CA VAL A 27 4.53 -1.68 2.86
C VAL A 27 5.71 -2.50 2.40
N GLU A 28 5.52 -3.81 2.31
CA GLU A 28 6.53 -4.76 1.88
C GLU A 28 5.86 -5.86 1.06
N GLY A 29 6.56 -6.36 0.04
CA GLY A 29 6.05 -7.47 -0.76
C GLY A 29 6.35 -7.30 -2.24
N GLU A 30 5.57 -7.98 -3.07
CA GLU A 30 5.73 -7.95 -4.52
C GLU A 30 5.40 -6.57 -5.08
N LEU A 31 6.24 -6.09 -5.98
CA LEU A 31 6.09 -4.75 -6.53
C LEU A 31 4.74 -4.53 -7.22
N PHE A 32 4.23 -5.55 -7.89
CA PHE A 32 2.95 -5.39 -8.60
C PHE A 32 1.77 -5.24 -7.64
N ILE A 33 1.96 -5.56 -6.36
CA ILE A 33 0.95 -5.32 -5.32
C ILE A 33 1.28 -4.03 -4.57
N VAL A 34 2.55 -3.83 -4.26
CA VAL A 34 3.02 -2.69 -3.48
C VAL A 34 2.72 -1.36 -4.18
N TYR A 35 2.99 -1.24 -5.47
CA TYR A 35 2.77 0.00 -6.19
C TYR A 35 1.32 0.47 -6.18
N PRO A 36 0.34 -0.38 -6.52
CA PRO A 36 -1.06 0.06 -6.46
C PRO A 36 -1.48 0.46 -5.05
N VAL A 37 -1.00 -0.26 -4.04
CA VAL A 37 -1.32 0.06 -2.64
C VAL A 37 -0.78 1.44 -2.27
N ILE A 38 0.48 1.71 -2.64
CA ILE A 38 1.10 3.00 -2.38
C ILE A 38 0.31 4.13 -3.04
N ARG A 39 -0.11 3.94 -4.28
CA ARG A 39 -0.87 4.97 -5.01
C ARG A 39 -2.17 5.30 -4.31
N VAL A 40 -2.89 4.30 -3.83
CA VAL A 40 -4.15 4.54 -3.14
C VAL A 40 -3.91 5.26 -1.82
N LEU A 41 -2.90 4.84 -1.07
CA LEU A 41 -2.58 5.47 0.21
C LEU A 41 -2.15 6.92 0.02
N HIS A 42 -1.39 7.22 -1.03
CA HIS A 42 -0.99 8.59 -1.34
C HIS A 42 -2.20 9.47 -1.66
N LYS A 43 -3.19 8.92 -2.37
CA LYS A 43 -4.42 9.68 -2.66
C LYS A 43 -5.17 10.04 -1.39
N LYS A 44 -4.98 9.28 -0.33
CA LYS A 44 -5.62 9.53 0.96
C LYS A 44 -4.69 10.30 1.91
N HIS A 45 -3.56 10.78 1.39
CA HIS A 45 -2.59 11.58 2.14
C HIS A 45 -2.01 10.86 3.34
N ILE A 46 -1.81 9.55 3.22
CA ILE A 46 -1.21 8.74 4.25
C ILE A 46 0.25 8.51 3.92
N PRO A 47 1.19 8.86 4.81
CA PRO A 47 2.61 8.59 4.57
C PRO A 47 2.88 7.11 4.42
N VAL A 48 3.69 6.75 3.42
CA VAL A 48 4.04 5.37 3.14
C VAL A 48 5.54 5.19 3.22
N TYR A 49 5.97 4.11 3.86
CA TYR A 49 7.36 3.75 4.00
C TYR A 49 7.61 2.39 3.38
N ILE A 50 8.76 2.25 2.76
CA ILE A 50 9.18 0.95 2.21
C ILE A 50 10.56 0.59 2.74
N LYS A 51 10.88 -0.70 2.69
CA LYS A 51 12.19 -1.17 3.12
C LYS A 51 13.24 -0.83 2.07
N HIS A 52 14.37 -0.35 2.52
CA HIS A 52 15.54 -0.11 1.70
C HIS A 52 16.74 -0.79 2.34
N GLN A 53 17.84 -0.92 1.60
CA GLN A 53 19.03 -1.63 2.07
C GLN A 53 19.47 -1.19 3.47
N ASN A 54 19.39 0.08 3.76
CA ASN A 54 19.87 0.65 5.01
C ASN A 54 18.75 1.07 5.96
N GLY A 55 17.57 0.55 5.76
CA GLY A 55 16.47 0.85 6.65
C GLY A 55 15.17 1.13 5.92
N VAL A 56 14.37 2.03 6.47
CA VAL A 56 13.04 2.34 5.97
C VAL A 56 13.05 3.75 5.37
N VAL A 57 12.48 3.88 4.19
CA VAL A 57 12.46 5.14 3.46
C VAL A 57 11.02 5.58 3.19
N ALA A 58 10.74 6.86 3.40
CA ALA A 58 9.45 7.44 3.03
C ALA A 58 9.39 7.68 1.52
N ILE A 59 8.26 7.41 0.92
CA ILE A 59 8.06 7.65 -0.50
C ILE A 59 6.81 8.47 -0.76
#